data_1d6a37d8de6cdc33c1d0908aa4c8d343
#
_entry.id   1d6a37d8de6cdc33c1d0908aa4c8d343
#
_cell.length_a   1.000
_cell.length_b   1.000
_cell.length_c   1.000
_cell.angle_alpha   90.00
_cell.angle_beta   90.00
_cell.angle_gamma   90.00
#
_symmetry.space_group_name_H-M   'P 1'
#
loop_
_entity.id
_entity.type
_entity.pdbx_description
1 polymer ?
#
loop_
_entity_poly.entity_id
_entity_poly.type
_entity_poly.pdbx_seq_one_letter_code
_entity_poly.pdbx_strand_id
1 'polypeptide(L)'
;MNNSLFSNHYNFRRIIFEKYHYTDNRKGSPMNYIAYMLKGKAKITSKQDAIKISAGDMFFIPINFPYQSYWYGDEKIELLSYGFSNIEIKEKLNFKLQIIDCDEELKNQFLKIPTEGSDLSCETLGIFYSALSKAIPYLRQNQPISKTYETVSRAKKYISSHTDCSVSEVAKNCFISEPYLYLLFKENVGCTPNEYRLKAKCKKGIEYLLTTDKTVEEISTLIGFSSASHFRRILKSLTGLAPKEVRKNSEF
;
A
#
# COMPACT_ATOMS: atom_id res chain seq x y z
N MET A 1 -3.58 -10.52 17.14
CA MET A 1 -4.48 -9.50 16.56
C MET A 1 -3.74 -8.17 16.58
N ASN A 2 -3.04 -7.81 15.50
CA ASN A 2 -2.50 -6.46 15.37
C ASN A 2 -3.59 -5.60 14.72
N ASN A 3 -4.51 -5.10 15.51
CA ASN A 3 -5.39 -4.01 15.10
C ASN A 3 -4.60 -2.70 15.21
N SER A 4 -3.68 -2.47 14.29
CA SER A 4 -3.08 -1.16 14.15
C SER A 4 -4.10 -0.26 13.46
N LEU A 5 -4.72 0.63 14.24
CA LEU A 5 -5.58 1.71 13.72
C LEU A 5 -4.78 2.72 12.87
N PHE A 6 -3.46 2.59 12.85
CA PHE A 6 -2.55 3.54 12.22
C PHE A 6 -1.87 2.92 11.00
N SER A 7 -1.57 3.75 10.02
CA SER A 7 -0.74 3.36 8.88
C SER A 7 0.66 2.97 9.35
N ASN A 8 1.25 1.97 8.71
CA ASN A 8 2.62 1.55 9.01
C ASN A 8 3.66 2.28 8.16
N HIS A 9 3.23 2.99 7.10
CA HIS A 9 4.12 3.68 6.18
C HIS A 9 3.50 5.01 5.77
N TYR A 10 4.32 6.05 5.80
CA TYR A 10 3.97 7.40 5.39
C TYR A 10 4.99 7.94 4.41
N ASN A 11 4.55 8.80 3.51
CA ASN A 11 5.40 9.48 2.54
C ASN A 11 4.82 10.87 2.27
N PHE A 12 5.25 11.87 3.03
CA PHE A 12 4.82 13.24 2.89
C PHE A 12 5.89 14.02 2.13
N ARG A 13 5.52 14.60 1.00
CA ARG A 13 6.46 15.29 0.13
C ARG A 13 5.86 16.50 -0.55
N ARG A 14 6.67 17.54 -0.67
CA ARG A 14 6.49 18.56 -1.68
C ARG A 14 7.16 18.07 -2.96
N ILE A 15 6.41 17.90 -4.01
CA ILE A 15 6.87 17.36 -5.29
C ILE A 15 6.90 18.50 -6.30
N ILE A 16 8.05 18.69 -6.95
CA ILE A 16 8.24 19.68 -7.98
C ILE A 16 8.69 18.97 -9.26
N PHE A 17 7.98 19.19 -10.35
CA PHE A 17 8.37 18.77 -11.68
C PHE A 17 8.63 20.00 -12.55
N GLU A 18 9.39 19.82 -13.61
CA GLU A 18 9.48 20.78 -14.69
C GLU A 18 8.16 20.85 -15.48
N LYS A 19 8.13 21.52 -16.62
CA LYS A 19 6.91 21.80 -17.42
C LYS A 19 6.06 20.59 -17.76
N TYR A 20 6.67 19.41 -17.82
CA TYR A 20 5.98 18.16 -18.13
C TYR A 20 6.55 16.99 -17.32
N HIS A 21 5.67 16.14 -16.81
CA HIS A 21 6.06 14.87 -16.16
C HIS A 21 5.02 13.78 -16.46
N TYR A 22 5.48 12.54 -16.60
CA TYR A 22 4.67 11.35 -16.79
C TYR A 22 5.00 10.28 -15.75
N THR A 23 3.96 9.67 -15.18
CA THR A 23 4.12 8.55 -14.25
C THR A 23 3.29 7.36 -14.72
N ASP A 24 3.89 6.18 -14.73
CA ASP A 24 3.22 4.91 -15.06
C ASP A 24 3.09 4.03 -13.80
N ASN A 25 1.90 4.01 -13.25
CA ASN A 25 1.50 3.18 -12.11
C ASN A 25 0.46 2.11 -12.50
N ARG A 26 0.57 1.53 -13.69
CA ARG A 26 -0.34 0.45 -14.15
C ARG A 26 -0.27 -0.81 -13.29
N LYS A 27 0.77 -0.98 -12.49
CA LYS A 27 0.88 -2.05 -11.48
C LYS A 27 0.10 -1.75 -10.19
N GLY A 28 -0.47 -0.57 -10.08
CA GLY A 28 -1.18 -0.07 -8.92
C GLY A 28 -0.37 0.92 -8.07
N SER A 29 -1.05 1.86 -7.47
CA SER A 29 -0.46 2.80 -6.52
C SER A 29 0.11 2.06 -5.30
N PRO A 30 1.33 2.35 -4.84
CA PRO A 30 1.91 1.69 -3.67
C PRO A 30 1.24 2.10 -2.35
N MET A 31 0.57 3.25 -2.34
CA MET A 31 -0.06 3.85 -1.15
C MET A 31 -1.37 4.54 -1.54
N ASN A 32 -2.17 4.89 -0.54
CA ASN A 32 -3.18 5.94 -0.71
C ASN A 32 -2.46 7.28 -0.75
N TYR A 33 -2.92 8.19 -1.58
CA TYR A 33 -2.42 9.57 -1.61
C TYR A 33 -3.58 10.56 -1.51
N ILE A 34 -3.50 11.47 -0.54
CA ILE A 34 -4.18 12.75 -0.60
C ILE A 34 -3.15 13.75 -1.08
N ALA A 35 -3.51 14.54 -2.09
CA ALA A 35 -2.59 15.52 -2.63
C ALA A 35 -3.31 16.86 -2.92
N TYR A 36 -2.55 17.94 -2.85
CA TYR A 36 -3.00 19.29 -3.16
C TYR A 36 -2.13 19.90 -4.26
N MET A 37 -2.76 20.32 -5.34
CA MET A 37 -2.07 20.95 -6.48
C MET A 37 -1.82 22.43 -6.20
N LEU A 38 -0.56 22.80 -6.00
CA LEU A 38 -0.17 24.19 -5.78
C LEU A 38 -0.04 24.95 -7.10
N LYS A 39 0.62 24.34 -8.10
CA LYS A 39 0.85 24.94 -9.43
C LYS A 39 0.77 23.88 -10.52
N GLY A 40 0.26 24.26 -11.69
CA GLY A 40 0.15 23.40 -12.86
C GLY A 40 -1.19 22.69 -12.96
N LYS A 41 -1.22 21.67 -13.79
CA LYS A 41 -2.41 20.84 -14.09
C LYS A 41 -1.99 19.38 -14.21
N ALA A 42 -2.93 18.47 -14.00
CA ALA A 42 -2.68 17.06 -14.26
C ALA A 42 -3.90 16.36 -14.84
N LYS A 43 -3.66 15.25 -15.52
CA LYS A 43 -4.67 14.29 -15.92
C LYS A 43 -4.25 12.93 -15.40
N ILE A 44 -5.07 12.29 -14.58
CA ILE A 44 -4.87 10.92 -14.11
C ILE A 44 -5.91 10.05 -14.79
N THR A 45 -5.46 8.96 -15.42
CA THR A 45 -6.32 8.07 -16.21
C THR A 45 -6.12 6.60 -15.78
N SER A 46 -7.20 5.86 -15.73
CA SER A 46 -7.24 4.40 -15.61
C SER A 46 -8.10 3.80 -16.71
N LYS A 47 -8.31 2.49 -16.68
CA LYS A 47 -9.25 1.82 -17.59
C LYS A 47 -10.71 2.24 -17.37
N GLN A 48 -11.07 2.69 -16.17
CA GLN A 48 -12.46 2.94 -15.76
C GLN A 48 -12.73 4.41 -15.43
N ASP A 49 -11.71 5.14 -14.98
CA ASP A 49 -11.85 6.50 -14.47
C ASP A 49 -10.79 7.44 -15.06
N ALA A 50 -11.14 8.70 -15.16
CA ALA A 50 -10.20 9.78 -15.46
C ALA A 50 -10.59 11.05 -14.69
N ILE A 51 -9.60 11.72 -14.10
CA ILE A 51 -9.78 13.02 -13.47
C ILE A 51 -8.82 14.04 -14.09
N LYS A 52 -9.27 15.29 -14.16
CA LYS A 52 -8.44 16.46 -14.52
C LYS A 52 -8.27 17.29 -13.26
N ILE A 53 -7.05 17.68 -12.97
CA ILE A 53 -6.64 18.36 -11.76
C ILE A 53 -6.06 19.71 -12.18
N SER A 54 -6.42 20.77 -11.47
CA SER A 54 -5.91 22.13 -11.63
C SER A 54 -5.32 22.64 -10.32
N ALA A 55 -4.57 23.74 -10.39
CA ALA A 55 -4.09 24.41 -9.18
C ALA A 55 -5.27 24.77 -8.25
N GLY A 56 -5.13 24.51 -6.96
CA GLY A 56 -6.17 24.64 -5.95
C GLY A 56 -7.01 23.38 -5.69
N ASP A 57 -6.88 22.34 -6.52
CA ASP A 57 -7.60 21.09 -6.31
C ASP A 57 -6.91 20.20 -5.28
N MET A 58 -7.71 19.63 -4.37
CA MET A 58 -7.36 18.45 -3.59
C MET A 58 -7.86 17.20 -4.31
N PHE A 59 -7.05 16.12 -4.30
CA PHE A 59 -7.43 14.86 -4.95
C PHE A 59 -6.95 13.65 -4.18
N PHE A 60 -7.60 12.52 -4.44
CA PHE A 60 -7.31 11.25 -3.79
C PHE A 60 -6.98 10.16 -4.82
N ILE A 61 -5.89 9.44 -4.58
CA ILE A 61 -5.50 8.26 -5.36
C ILE A 61 -5.50 7.06 -4.41
N PRO A 62 -6.34 6.03 -4.65
CA PRO A 62 -6.39 4.85 -3.80
C PRO A 62 -5.13 3.97 -3.92
N ILE A 63 -4.78 3.29 -2.84
CA ILE A 63 -3.78 2.22 -2.85
C ILE A 63 -4.19 1.10 -3.83
N ASN A 64 -3.22 0.50 -4.50
CA ASN A 64 -3.39 -0.56 -5.51
C ASN A 64 -4.24 -0.13 -6.74
N PHE A 65 -4.53 1.14 -6.91
CA PHE A 65 -5.25 1.66 -8.07
C PHE A 65 -4.31 1.79 -9.27
N PRO A 66 -4.57 1.08 -10.39
CA PRO A 66 -3.75 1.17 -11.59
C PRO A 66 -4.06 2.47 -12.35
N TYR A 67 -3.04 3.29 -12.59
CA TYR A 67 -3.22 4.54 -13.32
C TYR A 67 -1.98 4.97 -14.09
N GLN A 68 -2.19 5.90 -15.01
CA GLN A 68 -1.16 6.72 -15.64
C GLN A 68 -1.48 8.18 -15.34
N SER A 69 -0.45 9.00 -15.09
CA SER A 69 -0.64 10.42 -14.84
C SER A 69 0.25 11.29 -15.72
N TYR A 70 -0.34 12.36 -16.21
CA TYR A 70 0.27 13.35 -17.09
C TYR A 70 0.17 14.69 -16.40
N TRP A 71 1.30 15.34 -16.21
CA TRP A 71 1.44 16.58 -15.46
C TRP A 71 1.94 17.67 -16.39
N TYR A 72 1.35 18.88 -16.32
CA TYR A 72 1.64 19.99 -17.22
C TYR A 72 1.71 21.30 -16.44
N GLY A 73 2.64 22.16 -16.82
CA GLY A 73 2.78 23.51 -16.28
C GLY A 73 3.44 24.45 -17.27
N ASP A 74 3.16 25.73 -17.16
CA ASP A 74 3.81 26.74 -18.01
C ASP A 74 5.28 26.95 -17.60
N GLU A 75 5.56 26.86 -16.30
CA GLU A 75 6.92 26.93 -15.72
C GLU A 75 7.22 25.64 -14.95
N LYS A 76 6.68 25.53 -13.74
CA LYS A 76 6.85 24.37 -12.83
C LYS A 76 5.50 23.83 -12.41
N ILE A 77 5.49 22.53 -12.15
CA ILE A 77 4.36 21.83 -11.57
C ILE A 77 4.73 21.59 -10.11
N GLU A 78 3.85 21.93 -9.19
CA GLU A 78 4.12 21.82 -7.76
C GLU A 78 2.90 21.30 -7.03
N LEU A 79 3.10 20.27 -6.20
CA LEU A 79 2.05 19.66 -5.39
C LEU A 79 2.58 19.19 -4.04
N LEU A 80 1.69 19.18 -3.06
CA LEU A 80 1.90 18.50 -1.78
C LEU A 80 1.26 17.11 -1.87
N SER A 81 1.98 16.08 -1.43
CA SER A 81 1.54 14.70 -1.51
C SER A 81 1.70 14.01 -0.16
N TYR A 82 0.61 13.50 0.36
CA TYR A 82 0.53 12.81 1.66
C TYR A 82 0.18 11.35 1.42
N GLY A 83 1.23 10.53 1.28
CA GLY A 83 1.13 9.09 1.10
C GLY A 83 0.98 8.36 2.43
N PHE A 84 0.07 7.40 2.48
CA PHE A 84 -0.13 6.53 3.65
C PHE A 84 -0.60 5.14 3.21
N SER A 85 -0.18 4.12 3.93
CA SER A 85 -0.66 2.77 3.69
C SER A 85 -2.08 2.58 4.27
N ASN A 86 -2.50 1.40 4.57
CA ASN A 86 -3.86 1.15 5.05
C ASN A 86 -4.14 1.84 6.38
N ILE A 87 -5.32 2.46 6.46
CA ILE A 87 -5.98 2.81 7.72
C ILE A 87 -7.04 1.74 7.94
N GLU A 88 -6.92 0.94 8.98
CA GLU A 88 -7.99 0.04 9.40
C GLU A 88 -9.08 0.86 10.13
N ILE A 89 -9.96 1.47 9.36
CA ILE A 89 -11.24 1.95 9.87
C ILE A 89 -12.17 0.73 9.93
N LYS A 90 -13.04 0.65 10.95
CA LYS A 90 -14.00 -0.47 11.16
C LYS A 90 -14.82 -0.81 9.91
N GLU A 91 -15.02 0.13 9.02
CA GLU A 91 -15.64 -0.03 7.72
C GLU A 91 -14.55 -0.14 6.66
N LYS A 92 -14.59 -1.17 5.83
CA LYS A 92 -13.68 -1.34 4.70
C LYS A 92 -13.98 -0.25 3.66
N LEU A 93 -13.36 0.92 3.84
CA LEU A 93 -13.55 2.04 2.95
C LEU A 93 -12.78 1.79 1.65
N ASN A 94 -13.50 1.59 0.57
CA ASN A 94 -12.98 1.47 -0.78
C ASN A 94 -13.25 2.77 -1.53
N PHE A 95 -12.35 3.72 -1.40
CA PHE A 95 -12.48 5.01 -2.06
C PHE A 95 -12.06 4.93 -3.53
N LYS A 96 -12.66 5.77 -4.37
CA LYS A 96 -12.30 5.89 -5.79
C LYS A 96 -11.29 6.99 -6.04
N LEU A 97 -10.66 6.96 -7.22
CA LEU A 97 -9.91 8.09 -7.75
C LEU A 97 -10.86 9.28 -7.88
N GLN A 98 -10.53 10.43 -7.28
CA GLN A 98 -11.43 11.59 -7.27
C GLN A 98 -10.73 12.89 -6.95
N ILE A 99 -11.35 14.02 -7.37
CA ILE A 99 -11.14 15.32 -6.76
C ILE A 99 -11.94 15.35 -5.46
N ILE A 100 -11.37 15.87 -4.41
CA ILE A 100 -12.01 16.05 -3.11
C ILE A 100 -12.68 17.43 -3.13
N ASP A 101 -14.00 17.43 -3.25
CA ASP A 101 -14.80 18.64 -3.20
C ASP A 101 -15.02 19.06 -1.74
N CYS A 102 -14.05 19.80 -1.19
CA CYS A 102 -14.02 20.20 0.21
C CYS A 102 -13.85 21.73 0.35
N ASP A 103 -14.14 22.19 1.55
CA ASP A 103 -13.97 23.60 1.90
C ASP A 103 -12.50 24.03 2.05
N GLU A 104 -12.29 25.34 2.09
CA GLU A 104 -10.94 25.92 2.26
C GLU A 104 -10.35 25.65 3.65
N GLU A 105 -11.19 25.41 4.67
CA GLU A 105 -10.69 25.07 6.01
C GLU A 105 -9.94 23.75 5.99
N LEU A 106 -10.50 22.72 5.33
CA LEU A 106 -9.85 21.42 5.19
C LEU A 106 -8.56 21.50 4.37
N LYS A 107 -8.58 22.24 3.26
CA LYS A 107 -7.38 22.50 2.44
C LYS A 107 -6.26 23.13 3.28
N ASN A 108 -6.60 24.16 4.05
CA ASN A 108 -5.65 24.82 4.94
C ASN A 108 -5.09 23.92 6.04
N GLN A 109 -5.85 22.93 6.50
CA GLN A 109 -5.33 21.93 7.45
C GLN A 109 -4.26 21.05 6.80
N PHE A 110 -4.46 20.60 5.57
CA PHE A 110 -3.44 19.84 4.84
C PHE A 110 -2.20 20.70 4.53
N LEU A 111 -2.37 21.98 4.19
CA LEU A 111 -1.26 22.91 3.93
C LEU A 111 -0.35 23.12 5.15
N LYS A 112 -0.86 22.91 6.37
CA LYS A 112 -0.09 23.01 7.62
C LYS A 112 0.74 21.78 7.93
N ILE A 113 0.53 20.65 7.22
CA ILE A 113 1.27 19.41 7.44
C ILE A 113 2.67 19.56 6.83
N PRO A 114 3.75 19.42 7.61
CA PRO A 114 5.11 19.47 7.08
C PRO A 114 5.35 18.41 6.00
N THR A 115 5.96 18.81 4.89
CA THR A 115 6.30 17.93 3.76
C THR A 115 7.80 17.90 3.46
N GLU A 116 8.59 18.61 4.26
CA GLU A 116 10.04 18.68 4.16
C GLU A 116 10.66 18.10 5.44
N GLY A 117 11.69 17.28 5.29
CA GLY A 117 12.37 16.60 6.39
C GLY A 117 12.22 15.08 6.34
N SER A 118 13.25 14.38 6.80
CA SER A 118 13.33 12.91 6.77
C SER A 118 12.52 12.25 7.90
N ASP A 119 12.19 12.96 8.97
CA ASP A 119 11.59 12.41 10.17
C ASP A 119 10.15 12.91 10.38
N LEU A 120 9.21 11.99 10.23
CA LEU A 120 7.81 12.21 10.57
C LEU A 120 7.66 12.21 12.10
N SER A 121 7.56 13.38 12.70
CA SER A 121 7.30 13.51 14.15
C SER A 121 5.88 13.05 14.52
N CYS A 122 5.69 12.69 15.79
CA CYS A 122 4.35 12.40 16.33
C CYS A 122 3.39 13.58 16.16
N GLU A 123 3.90 14.81 16.22
CA GLU A 123 3.13 16.03 16.00
C GLU A 123 2.63 16.11 14.54
N THR A 124 3.52 15.91 13.57
CA THR A 124 3.17 15.86 12.14
C THR A 124 2.09 14.79 11.85
N LEU A 125 2.25 13.60 12.42
CA LEU A 125 1.26 12.54 12.29
C LEU A 125 -0.07 12.90 12.97
N GLY A 126 -0.05 13.58 14.13
CA GLY A 126 -1.24 14.06 14.81
C GLY A 126 -2.03 15.06 13.94
N ILE A 127 -1.34 16.03 13.34
CA ILE A 127 -1.94 16.99 12.41
C ILE A 127 -2.54 16.25 11.19
N PHE A 128 -1.77 15.33 10.59
CA PHE A 128 -2.23 14.55 9.45
C PHE A 128 -3.49 13.73 9.78
N TYR A 129 -3.53 12.99 10.89
CA TYR A 129 -4.71 12.20 11.26
C TYR A 129 -5.92 13.07 11.58
N SER A 130 -5.73 14.24 12.18
CA SER A 130 -6.79 15.22 12.39
C SER A 130 -7.38 15.70 11.06
N ALA A 131 -6.53 16.09 10.11
CA ALA A 131 -6.96 16.50 8.78
C ALA A 131 -7.63 15.34 8.00
N LEU A 132 -7.04 14.14 8.07
CA LEU A 132 -7.58 12.96 7.40
C LEU A 132 -8.96 12.57 7.92
N SER A 133 -9.19 12.62 9.26
CA SER A 133 -10.50 12.32 9.85
C SER A 133 -11.61 13.23 9.31
N LYS A 134 -11.28 14.48 9.03
CA LYS A 134 -12.19 15.47 8.42
C LYS A 134 -12.32 15.29 6.90
N ALA A 135 -11.31 14.74 6.22
CA ALA A 135 -11.35 14.48 4.79
C ALA A 135 -12.22 13.26 4.42
N ILE A 136 -12.28 12.24 5.29
CA ILE A 136 -13.02 10.99 5.05
C ILE A 136 -14.48 11.23 4.60
N PRO A 137 -15.27 12.11 5.22
CA PRO A 137 -16.66 12.38 4.79
C PRO A 137 -16.79 12.92 3.37
N TYR A 138 -15.77 13.58 2.82
CA TYR A 138 -15.74 14.08 1.46
C TYR A 138 -15.32 13.02 0.44
N LEU A 139 -14.75 11.90 0.89
CA LEU A 139 -14.29 10.84 0.01
C LEU A 139 -15.45 9.95 -0.44
N ARG A 140 -15.73 9.98 -1.75
CA ARG A 140 -16.72 9.11 -2.38
C ARG A 140 -16.19 7.69 -2.45
N GLN A 141 -16.98 6.75 -1.98
CA GLN A 141 -16.67 5.33 -2.07
C GLN A 141 -16.96 4.79 -3.48
N ASN A 142 -16.21 3.79 -3.89
CA ASN A 142 -16.62 2.94 -4.99
C ASN A 142 -17.97 2.28 -4.62
N GLN A 143 -18.82 2.05 -5.62
CA GLN A 143 -20.01 1.18 -5.44
C GLN A 143 -19.60 -0.15 -4.79
N PRO A 144 -20.50 -0.87 -4.11
CA PRO A 144 -20.16 -1.93 -3.17
C PRO A 144 -19.04 -2.83 -3.68
N ILE A 145 -18.04 -3.02 -2.83
CA ILE A 145 -16.83 -3.81 -3.08
C ILE A 145 -17.22 -5.05 -3.85
N SER A 146 -16.68 -5.26 -5.04
CA SER A 146 -17.00 -6.45 -5.83
C SER A 146 -16.71 -7.68 -4.97
N LYS A 147 -17.55 -8.70 -5.05
CA LYS A 147 -17.33 -9.99 -4.36
C LYS A 147 -15.90 -10.51 -4.57
N THR A 148 -15.33 -10.21 -5.73
CA THR A 148 -13.95 -10.50 -6.12
C THR A 148 -12.93 -9.85 -5.18
N TYR A 149 -13.06 -8.54 -4.92
CA TYR A 149 -12.15 -7.82 -4.03
C TYR A 149 -12.26 -8.32 -2.58
N GLU A 150 -13.49 -8.56 -2.09
CA GLU A 150 -13.69 -9.14 -0.76
C GLU A 150 -13.04 -10.51 -0.62
N THR A 151 -13.18 -11.34 -1.65
CA THR A 151 -12.59 -12.67 -1.69
C THR A 151 -11.06 -12.60 -1.66
N VAL A 152 -10.45 -11.74 -2.49
CA VAL A 152 -8.99 -11.53 -2.50
C VAL A 152 -8.50 -10.96 -1.18
N SER A 153 -9.20 -9.99 -0.60
CA SER A 153 -8.85 -9.40 0.71
C SER A 153 -8.93 -10.44 1.84
N ARG A 154 -9.99 -11.29 1.84
CA ARG A 154 -10.13 -12.40 2.79
C ARG A 154 -9.01 -13.40 2.66
N ALA A 155 -8.65 -13.77 1.43
CA ALA A 155 -7.54 -14.68 1.15
C ALA A 155 -6.21 -14.12 1.64
N LYS A 156 -5.89 -12.86 1.35
CA LYS A 156 -4.67 -12.18 1.85
C LYS A 156 -4.63 -12.16 3.38
N LYS A 157 -5.73 -11.84 4.04
CA LYS A 157 -5.84 -11.81 5.49
C LYS A 157 -5.63 -13.20 6.08
N TYR A 158 -6.25 -14.23 5.50
CA TYR A 158 -6.10 -15.62 5.94
C TYR A 158 -4.65 -16.09 5.82
N ILE A 159 -3.99 -15.86 4.69
CA ILE A 159 -2.58 -16.20 4.47
C ILE A 159 -1.67 -15.49 5.49
N SER A 160 -1.92 -14.22 5.78
CA SER A 160 -1.10 -13.45 6.73
C SER A 160 -1.24 -13.93 8.18
N SER A 161 -2.42 -14.43 8.56
CA SER A 161 -2.67 -14.95 9.92
C SER A 161 -2.34 -16.45 10.08
N HIS A 162 -2.28 -17.21 8.98
CA HIS A 162 -2.01 -18.65 8.95
C HIS A 162 -0.86 -18.95 7.98
N THR A 163 0.38 -18.71 8.42
CA THR A 163 1.55 -18.78 7.54
C THR A 163 1.84 -20.15 6.95
N ASP A 164 1.38 -21.21 7.59
CA ASP A 164 1.54 -22.63 7.19
C ASP A 164 0.34 -23.18 6.38
N CYS A 165 -0.73 -22.37 6.17
CA CYS A 165 -1.90 -22.80 5.42
C CYS A 165 -1.56 -23.29 4.00
N SER A 166 -2.31 -24.25 3.49
CA SER A 166 -2.28 -24.67 2.08
C SER A 166 -3.13 -23.73 1.21
N VAL A 167 -2.90 -23.75 -0.12
CA VAL A 167 -3.76 -23.01 -1.06
C VAL A 167 -5.19 -23.51 -1.01
N SER A 168 -5.38 -24.81 -0.80
CA SER A 168 -6.69 -25.44 -0.63
C SER A 168 -7.45 -24.87 0.56
N GLU A 169 -6.79 -24.74 1.71
CA GLU A 169 -7.38 -24.12 2.91
C GLU A 169 -7.75 -22.66 2.70
N VAL A 170 -6.91 -21.89 1.99
CA VAL A 170 -7.23 -20.51 1.63
C VAL A 170 -8.48 -20.46 0.77
N ALA A 171 -8.57 -21.31 -0.26
CA ALA A 171 -9.74 -21.39 -1.16
C ALA A 171 -11.01 -21.76 -0.40
N LYS A 172 -10.93 -22.78 0.49
CA LYS A 172 -12.04 -23.19 1.37
C LYS A 172 -12.49 -22.06 2.28
N ASN A 173 -11.57 -21.35 2.92
CA ASN A 173 -11.89 -20.20 3.76
C ASN A 173 -12.58 -19.06 3.00
N CYS A 174 -12.26 -18.94 1.71
CA CYS A 174 -12.88 -17.96 0.82
C CYS A 174 -14.17 -18.43 0.16
N PHE A 175 -14.59 -19.68 0.38
CA PHE A 175 -15.75 -20.31 -0.26
C PHE A 175 -15.69 -20.32 -1.79
N ILE A 176 -14.49 -20.60 -2.33
CA ILE A 176 -14.23 -20.67 -3.78
C ILE A 176 -13.37 -21.88 -4.12
N SER A 177 -13.32 -22.25 -5.42
CA SER A 177 -12.40 -23.27 -5.90
C SER A 177 -10.95 -22.77 -5.97
N GLU A 178 -9.97 -23.68 -5.84
CA GLU A 178 -8.55 -23.32 -6.00
C GLU A 178 -8.24 -22.68 -7.38
N PRO A 179 -8.70 -23.23 -8.52
CA PRO A 179 -8.46 -22.61 -9.82
C PRO A 179 -8.96 -21.16 -9.88
N TYR A 180 -10.13 -20.89 -9.28
CA TYR A 180 -10.68 -19.53 -9.25
C TYR A 180 -9.85 -18.62 -8.33
N LEU A 181 -9.32 -19.12 -7.21
CA LEU A 181 -8.39 -18.37 -6.37
C LEU A 181 -7.10 -18.00 -7.12
N TYR A 182 -6.55 -18.91 -7.94
CA TYR A 182 -5.39 -18.64 -8.80
C TYR A 182 -5.68 -17.52 -9.81
N LEU A 183 -6.83 -17.58 -10.48
CA LEU A 183 -7.28 -16.55 -11.42
C LEU A 183 -7.37 -15.18 -10.74
N LEU A 184 -8.07 -15.12 -9.60
CA LEU A 184 -8.25 -13.88 -8.83
C LEU A 184 -6.92 -13.26 -8.36
N PHE A 185 -6.00 -14.09 -7.89
CA PHE A 185 -4.70 -13.60 -7.45
C PHE A 185 -3.86 -13.08 -8.61
N LYS A 186 -3.85 -13.78 -9.75
CA LYS A 186 -3.14 -13.35 -10.95
C LYS A 186 -3.65 -11.99 -11.46
N GLU A 187 -4.96 -11.82 -11.49
CA GLU A 187 -5.60 -10.58 -11.98
C GLU A 187 -5.51 -9.41 -10.99
N ASN A 188 -5.69 -9.67 -9.69
CA ASN A 188 -5.85 -8.60 -8.69
C ASN A 188 -4.63 -8.40 -7.77
N VAL A 189 -3.67 -9.34 -7.76
CA VAL A 189 -2.46 -9.29 -6.92
C VAL A 189 -1.18 -9.30 -7.75
N GLY A 190 -1.26 -9.77 -9.01
CA GLY A 190 -0.12 -9.87 -9.91
C GLY A 190 0.84 -11.03 -9.60
N CYS A 191 0.45 -11.94 -8.70
CA CYS A 191 1.20 -13.15 -8.39
C CYS A 191 0.24 -14.30 -8.03
N THR A 192 0.75 -15.53 -8.00
CA THR A 192 -0.05 -16.69 -7.59
C THR A 192 -0.30 -16.70 -6.07
N PRO A 193 -1.36 -17.38 -5.58
CA PRO A 193 -1.59 -17.56 -4.14
C PRO A 193 -0.38 -18.20 -3.44
N ASN A 194 0.29 -19.15 -4.11
CA ASN A 194 1.46 -19.81 -3.55
C ASN A 194 2.67 -18.87 -3.42
N GLU A 195 2.95 -18.06 -4.43
CA GLU A 195 3.98 -17.01 -4.35
C GLU A 195 3.68 -16.00 -3.25
N TYR A 196 2.41 -15.60 -3.10
CA TYR A 196 1.99 -14.70 -2.03
C TYR A 196 2.21 -15.31 -0.64
N ARG A 197 1.89 -16.60 -0.46
CA ARG A 197 2.17 -17.35 0.79
C ARG A 197 3.66 -17.40 1.09
N LEU A 198 4.49 -17.73 0.11
CA LEU A 198 5.95 -17.78 0.28
C LEU A 198 6.51 -16.41 0.68
N LYS A 199 6.01 -15.32 0.07
CA LYS A 199 6.37 -13.95 0.48
C LYS A 199 5.97 -13.66 1.93
N ALA A 200 4.76 -14.04 2.34
CA ALA A 200 4.28 -13.85 3.71
C ALA A 200 5.14 -14.64 4.72
N LYS A 201 5.47 -15.91 4.43
CA LYS A 201 6.39 -16.72 5.23
C LYS A 201 7.76 -16.06 5.34
N CYS A 202 8.33 -15.60 4.21
CA CYS A 202 9.64 -14.94 4.21
C CYS A 202 9.62 -13.66 5.04
N LYS A 203 8.57 -12.84 4.95
CA LYS A 203 8.43 -11.64 5.78
C LYS A 203 8.51 -11.97 7.27
N LYS A 204 7.80 -13.01 7.71
CA LYS A 204 7.86 -13.47 9.09
C LYS A 204 9.22 -14.05 9.46
N GLY A 205 9.88 -14.74 8.52
CA GLY A 205 11.25 -15.23 8.67
C GLY A 205 12.27 -14.12 8.85
N ILE A 206 12.14 -13.03 8.09
CA ILE A 206 12.97 -11.83 8.26
C ILE A 206 12.76 -11.23 9.66
N GLU A 207 11.52 -11.10 10.11
CA GLU A 207 11.22 -10.63 11.46
C GLU A 207 11.94 -11.45 12.52
N TYR A 208 11.86 -12.79 12.47
CA TYR A 208 12.60 -13.64 13.39
C TYR A 208 14.12 -13.52 13.27
N LEU A 209 14.65 -13.36 12.05
CA LEU A 209 16.10 -13.16 11.85
C LEU A 209 16.59 -11.85 12.51
N LEU A 210 15.76 -10.79 12.52
CA LEU A 210 16.10 -9.48 13.07
C LEU A 210 15.84 -9.38 14.59
N THR A 211 14.91 -10.16 15.13
CA THR A 211 14.43 -10.00 16.52
C THR A 211 14.80 -11.15 17.45
N THR A 212 15.43 -12.21 16.93
CA THR A 212 15.78 -13.39 17.75
C THR A 212 17.12 -14.00 17.35
N ASP A 213 17.74 -14.72 18.27
CA ASP A 213 18.97 -15.51 18.03
C ASP A 213 18.72 -16.93 17.48
N LYS A 214 17.47 -17.24 17.10
CA LYS A 214 17.11 -18.56 16.58
C LYS A 214 17.92 -18.89 15.33
N THR A 215 18.28 -20.16 15.19
CA THR A 215 18.97 -20.66 14.00
C THR A 215 18.06 -20.57 12.77
N VAL A 216 18.65 -20.58 11.59
CA VAL A 216 17.88 -20.56 10.33
C VAL A 216 17.02 -21.83 10.21
N GLU A 217 17.48 -22.94 10.77
CA GLU A 217 16.78 -24.22 10.85
C GLU A 217 15.51 -24.09 11.72
N GLU A 218 15.64 -23.55 12.92
CA GLU A 218 14.50 -23.28 13.81
C GLU A 218 13.50 -22.32 13.18
N ILE A 219 13.98 -21.23 12.61
CA ILE A 219 13.12 -20.24 11.93
C ILE A 219 12.36 -20.91 10.78
N SER A 220 13.06 -21.69 9.92
CA SER A 220 12.42 -22.36 8.78
C SER A 220 11.29 -23.28 9.20
N THR A 221 11.48 -24.01 10.31
CA THR A 221 10.46 -24.89 10.91
C THR A 221 9.29 -24.08 11.45
N LEU A 222 9.56 -23.00 12.22
CA LEU A 222 8.53 -22.14 12.82
C LEU A 222 7.62 -21.45 11.78
N ILE A 223 8.17 -21.12 10.62
CA ILE A 223 7.41 -20.46 9.55
C ILE A 223 6.87 -21.44 8.50
N GLY A 224 7.03 -22.76 8.75
CA GLY A 224 6.45 -23.82 7.94
C GLY A 224 7.09 -23.97 6.56
N PHE A 225 8.42 -23.82 6.43
CA PHE A 225 9.15 -24.28 5.25
C PHE A 225 9.53 -25.75 5.37
N SER A 226 9.57 -26.45 4.25
CA SER A 226 9.96 -27.87 4.20
C SER A 226 11.44 -28.12 4.58
N SER A 227 12.29 -27.09 4.45
CA SER A 227 13.71 -27.15 4.83
C SER A 227 14.31 -25.74 4.94
N ALA A 228 15.37 -25.61 5.70
CA ALA A 228 16.19 -24.40 5.80
C ALA A 228 16.79 -23.98 4.43
N SER A 229 17.17 -24.97 3.61
CA SER A 229 17.68 -24.71 2.26
C SER A 229 16.62 -24.08 1.36
N HIS A 230 15.37 -24.54 1.45
CA HIS A 230 14.24 -23.94 0.72
C HIS A 230 13.98 -22.50 1.19
N PHE A 231 13.97 -22.26 2.50
CA PHE A 231 13.83 -20.90 3.05
C PHE A 231 14.95 -19.97 2.57
N ARG A 232 16.25 -20.39 2.67
CA ARG A 232 17.39 -19.60 2.20
C ARG A 232 17.24 -19.22 0.72
N ARG A 233 16.85 -20.16 -0.13
CA ARG A 233 16.67 -19.95 -1.56
C ARG A 233 15.57 -18.90 -1.84
N ILE A 234 14.41 -19.07 -1.22
CA ILE A 234 13.29 -18.14 -1.41
C ILE A 234 13.59 -16.76 -0.83
N LEU A 235 14.19 -16.68 0.35
CA LEU A 235 14.62 -15.42 0.96
C LEU A 235 15.59 -14.67 0.04
N LYS A 236 16.62 -15.34 -0.47
CA LYS A 236 17.59 -14.73 -1.39
C LYS A 236 16.94 -14.27 -2.70
N SER A 237 16.01 -15.06 -3.24
CA SER A 237 15.24 -14.70 -4.45
C SER A 237 14.36 -13.46 -4.26
N LEU A 238 13.84 -13.22 -3.05
CA LEU A 238 12.94 -12.10 -2.76
C LEU A 238 13.68 -10.83 -2.30
N THR A 239 14.80 -10.98 -1.60
CA THR A 239 15.51 -9.85 -0.97
C THR A 239 16.89 -9.58 -1.57
N GLY A 240 17.43 -10.52 -2.34
CA GLY A 240 18.83 -10.51 -2.77
C GLY A 240 19.82 -10.95 -1.69
N LEU A 241 19.41 -11.11 -0.44
CA LEU A 241 20.26 -11.33 0.72
C LEU A 241 20.13 -12.76 1.28
N ALA A 242 21.24 -13.30 1.80
CA ALA A 242 21.23 -14.50 2.60
C ALA A 242 20.81 -14.20 4.06
N PRO A 243 20.29 -15.17 4.84
CA PRO A 243 19.88 -14.95 6.23
C PRO A 243 20.94 -14.30 7.12
N LYS A 244 22.22 -14.66 6.92
CA LYS A 244 23.34 -14.06 7.65
C LYS A 244 23.52 -12.57 7.32
N GLU A 245 23.30 -12.19 6.08
CA GLU A 245 23.40 -10.80 5.62
C GLU A 245 22.22 -9.98 6.15
N VAL A 246 21.01 -10.57 6.20
CA VAL A 246 19.84 -9.93 6.82
C VAL A 246 20.10 -9.61 8.28
N ARG A 247 20.68 -10.54 9.05
CA ARG A 247 21.05 -10.29 10.47
C ARG A 247 22.07 -9.17 10.62
N LYS A 248 23.13 -9.21 9.81
CA LYS A 248 24.20 -8.18 9.88
C LYS A 248 23.70 -6.76 9.58
N ASN A 249 22.71 -6.62 8.72
CA ASN A 249 22.11 -5.32 8.40
C ASN A 249 21.19 -4.76 9.51
N SER A 250 20.97 -5.47 10.61
CA SER A 250 20.21 -5.02 11.79
C SER A 250 21.10 -4.47 12.90
N GLU A 251 22.43 -4.55 12.76
CA GLU A 251 23.40 -4.07 13.75
C GLU A 251 23.79 -2.60 13.57
N PHE A 252 22.98 -1.81 12.77
CA PHE A 252 23.17 -0.38 12.55
C PHE A 252 21.94 0.44 12.95
#